data_80a6a7a645ee96a344139762c64db705
#
_entry.id   80a6a7a645ee96a344139762c64db705
#
_cell.length_a   1.000
_cell.length_b   1.000
_cell.length_c   1.000
_cell.angle_alpha   90.00
_cell.angle_beta   90.00
_cell.angle_gamma   90.00
#
_symmetry.space_group_name_H-M   'P 1'
#
loop_
_entity.id
_entity.type
_entity.pdbx_description
1 polymer ?
#
loop_
_entity_poly.entity_id
_entity_poly.type
_entity_poly.pdbx_seq_one_letter_code
_entity_poly.pdbx_strand_id
1 'polypeptide(L)'
;TTWQSMMRMPKGFGNQFGMVIGDEAHLFQAKSLSKIMESLTEVKYKIGTTGTLQDTQTHKLQLEGLFGPAYFVTTSKELMDEGTLANLDIQCLVLSYSDEERKLVSKMKYQEEMDWIVRNEKRNGFIRNLVNGLNGNTLVLFQYVEKHGRPLYSLLSELMAKDTTDRKCFFVFGGTDALDREKVREIVETEQNAVIVASFGTFSTGINIKRLHNIVFASPSKSRIRNLQSIGRGLRIGEGKENVVLYDIADDLSWKKNMNYTLNHFSERINTYSKEN
;
A
#
# COMPACT_ATOMS: atom_id res chain seq x y z
N THR A 1 16.79 0.67 17.01
CA THR A 1 17.07 -0.75 16.72
C THR A 1 15.83 -1.46 16.17
N THR A 2 16.00 -2.61 15.53
CA THR A 2 14.87 -3.43 15.08
C THR A 2 14.36 -4.33 16.20
N TRP A 3 13.10 -4.72 16.16
CA TRP A 3 12.52 -5.64 17.14
C TRP A 3 13.21 -7.03 17.12
N GLN A 4 13.68 -7.49 15.93
CA GLN A 4 14.44 -8.73 15.81
C GLN A 4 15.77 -8.66 16.54
N SER A 5 16.45 -7.52 16.47
CA SER A 5 17.68 -7.29 17.23
C SER A 5 17.40 -7.24 18.72
N MET A 6 16.30 -6.55 19.11
CA MET A 6 15.91 -6.43 20.52
C MET A 6 15.60 -7.79 21.15
N MET A 7 14.97 -8.71 20.42
CA MET A 7 14.69 -10.08 20.87
C MET A 7 15.94 -10.92 21.16
N ARG A 8 17.10 -10.55 20.60
CA ARG A 8 18.38 -11.23 20.78
C ARG A 8 19.22 -10.64 21.89
N MET A 9 18.81 -9.51 22.45
CA MET A 9 19.54 -8.86 23.54
C MET A 9 19.36 -9.61 24.87
N PRO A 10 20.32 -9.51 25.79
CA PRO A 10 20.17 -10.08 27.15
C PRO A 10 18.91 -9.58 27.84
N LYS A 11 18.36 -10.40 28.73
CA LYS A 11 17.23 -9.98 29.58
C LYS A 11 17.60 -8.71 30.35
N GLY A 12 16.70 -7.74 30.38
CA GLY A 12 16.89 -6.46 31.07
C GLY A 12 17.69 -5.41 30.24
N PHE A 13 18.21 -5.76 29.06
CA PHE A 13 18.92 -4.79 28.22
C PHE A 13 18.10 -3.51 27.98
N GLY A 14 16.81 -3.64 27.76
CA GLY A 14 15.94 -2.50 27.50
C GLY A 14 15.69 -1.61 28.72
N ASN A 15 15.91 -2.10 29.95
CA ASN A 15 15.65 -1.35 31.18
C ASN A 15 16.69 -0.26 31.46
N GLN A 16 17.78 -0.21 30.72
CA GLN A 16 18.73 0.92 30.76
C GLN A 16 18.21 2.20 30.10
N PHE A 17 17.10 2.12 29.33
CA PHE A 17 16.54 3.26 28.66
C PHE A 17 15.42 3.92 29.49
N GLY A 18 15.42 5.24 29.58
CA GLY A 18 14.34 5.98 30.26
C GLY A 18 13.07 6.11 29.41
N MET A 19 13.20 5.98 28.08
CA MET A 19 12.10 6.11 27.11
C MET A 19 12.24 5.09 26.00
N VAL A 20 11.10 4.56 25.55
CA VAL A 20 10.98 3.73 24.34
C VAL A 20 9.87 4.29 23.44
N ILE A 21 10.17 4.43 22.16
CA ILE A 21 9.22 4.83 21.13
C ILE A 21 9.01 3.64 20.20
N GLY A 22 7.77 3.14 20.12
CA GLY A 22 7.35 2.09 19.20
C GLY A 22 6.74 2.72 17.95
N ASP A 23 7.50 2.77 16.84
CA ASP A 23 6.96 3.15 15.56
C ASP A 23 6.11 2.03 14.98
N GLU A 24 5.10 2.38 14.16
CA GLU A 24 4.07 1.46 13.66
C GLU A 24 3.42 0.65 14.79
N ALA A 25 2.98 1.34 15.83
CA ALA A 25 2.48 0.75 17.08
C ALA A 25 1.36 -0.29 16.84
N HIS A 26 0.60 -0.19 15.74
CA HIS A 26 -0.41 -1.19 15.37
C HIS A 26 0.18 -2.61 15.17
N LEU A 27 1.49 -2.75 14.93
CA LEU A 27 2.16 -4.05 14.82
C LEU A 27 2.40 -4.73 16.18
N PHE A 28 2.30 -3.99 17.28
CA PHE A 28 2.56 -4.50 18.64
C PHE A 28 1.46 -5.44 19.16
N GLN A 29 0.49 -5.77 18.35
CA GLN A 29 -0.43 -6.90 18.56
C GLN A 29 0.27 -8.26 18.42
N ALA A 30 1.39 -8.32 17.70
CA ALA A 30 2.17 -9.54 17.57
C ALA A 30 2.81 -9.92 18.90
N LYS A 31 2.66 -11.20 19.30
CA LYS A 31 3.17 -11.72 20.60
C LYS A 31 4.64 -11.41 20.86
N SER A 32 5.48 -11.38 19.82
CA SER A 32 6.90 -11.05 19.94
C SER A 32 7.13 -9.60 20.37
N LEU A 33 6.40 -8.66 19.75
CA LEU A 33 6.50 -7.24 20.07
C LEU A 33 5.87 -6.90 21.42
N SER A 34 4.70 -7.48 21.75
CA SER A 34 4.09 -7.34 23.08
C SER A 34 5.04 -7.81 24.17
N LYS A 35 5.68 -8.98 24.02
CA LYS A 35 6.65 -9.50 25.00
C LYS A 35 7.86 -8.58 25.19
N ILE A 36 8.35 -7.94 24.13
CA ILE A 36 9.41 -6.93 24.27
C ILE A 36 8.91 -5.81 25.19
N MET A 37 7.75 -5.23 24.92
CA MET A 37 7.20 -4.11 25.70
C MET A 37 6.92 -4.49 27.16
N GLU A 38 6.41 -5.70 27.40
CA GLU A 38 6.17 -6.26 28.74
C GLU A 38 7.46 -6.45 29.53
N SER A 39 8.57 -6.79 28.84
CA SER A 39 9.89 -6.95 29.49
C SER A 39 10.57 -5.65 29.90
N LEU A 40 10.07 -4.50 29.43
CA LEU A 40 10.59 -3.17 29.73
C LEU A 40 9.96 -2.61 31.03
N THR A 41 10.26 -3.21 32.16
CA THR A 41 9.62 -2.90 33.46
C THR A 41 10.10 -1.58 34.06
N GLU A 42 11.36 -1.20 33.81
CA GLU A 42 11.99 0.01 34.38
C GLU A 42 11.89 1.22 33.43
N VAL A 43 11.38 1.04 32.20
CA VAL A 43 11.22 2.14 31.26
C VAL A 43 10.06 3.04 31.67
N LYS A 44 10.39 4.31 31.96
CA LYS A 44 9.41 5.28 32.47
C LYS A 44 8.41 5.74 31.41
N TYR A 45 8.87 5.97 30.20
CA TYR A 45 8.04 6.49 29.10
C TYR A 45 7.97 5.49 27.95
N LYS A 46 6.76 5.07 27.61
CA LYS A 46 6.46 4.16 26.49
C LYS A 46 5.50 4.87 25.55
N ILE A 47 5.97 5.26 24.37
CA ILE A 47 5.21 6.01 23.38
C ILE A 47 5.04 5.14 22.13
N GLY A 48 3.81 4.95 21.70
CA GLY A 48 3.49 4.29 20.44
C GLY A 48 3.02 5.30 19.39
N THR A 49 3.59 5.27 18.19
CA THR A 49 3.15 6.09 17.06
C THR A 49 2.64 5.21 15.93
N THR A 50 1.52 5.59 15.31
CA THR A 50 0.98 4.90 14.14
C THR A 50 0.10 5.82 13.32
N GLY A 51 0.23 5.78 12.01
CA GLY A 51 -0.68 6.44 11.08
C GLY A 51 -1.98 5.66 10.84
N THR A 52 -2.09 4.42 11.33
CA THR A 52 -3.23 3.55 11.06
C THR A 52 -3.58 2.75 12.31
N LEU A 53 -4.57 3.21 13.06
CA LEU A 53 -5.12 2.44 14.18
C LEU A 53 -6.27 1.55 13.68
N GLN A 54 -6.28 0.26 14.05
CA GLN A 54 -7.41 -0.63 13.74
C GLN A 54 -8.60 -0.34 14.64
N ASP A 55 -9.80 -0.30 14.06
CA ASP A 55 -11.06 0.05 14.75
C ASP A 55 -11.58 -1.05 15.71
N THR A 56 -10.88 -2.19 15.88
CA THR A 56 -11.34 -3.24 16.80
C THR A 56 -10.98 -2.90 18.24
N GLN A 57 -11.97 -2.91 19.14
CA GLN A 57 -11.78 -2.61 20.56
C GLN A 57 -10.68 -3.44 21.21
N THR A 58 -10.57 -4.73 20.88
CA THR A 58 -9.54 -5.62 21.42
C THR A 58 -8.13 -5.13 21.10
N HIS A 59 -7.88 -4.70 19.88
CA HIS A 59 -6.57 -4.18 19.47
C HIS A 59 -6.25 -2.85 20.14
N LYS A 60 -7.25 -1.97 20.27
CA LYS A 60 -7.08 -0.69 20.96
C LYS A 60 -6.70 -0.92 22.43
N LEU A 61 -7.45 -1.78 23.14
CA LEU A 61 -7.16 -2.11 24.55
C LEU A 61 -5.76 -2.71 24.75
N GLN A 62 -5.33 -3.59 23.83
CA GLN A 62 -3.98 -4.16 23.89
C GLN A 62 -2.90 -3.08 23.74
N LEU A 63 -3.06 -2.16 22.80
CA LEU A 63 -2.11 -1.06 22.58
C LEU A 63 -2.12 -0.07 23.73
N GLU A 64 -3.29 0.26 24.27
CA GLU A 64 -3.43 1.11 25.47
C GLU A 64 -2.78 0.47 26.69
N GLY A 65 -2.83 -0.86 26.83
CA GLY A 65 -2.11 -1.59 27.88
C GLY A 65 -0.59 -1.52 27.76
N LEU A 66 -0.06 -1.37 26.54
CA LEU A 66 1.39 -1.28 26.29
C LEU A 66 1.94 0.15 26.33
N PHE A 67 1.17 1.12 25.84
CA PHE A 67 1.63 2.50 25.59
C PHE A 67 0.84 3.57 26.35
N GLY A 68 -0.31 3.22 26.94
CA GLY A 68 -1.24 4.17 27.54
C GLY A 68 -2.34 4.64 26.59
N PRO A 69 -3.17 5.61 27.01
CA PRO A 69 -4.31 6.08 26.25
C PRO A 69 -3.94 6.55 24.84
N ALA A 70 -4.78 6.20 23.84
CA ALA A 70 -4.59 6.65 22.48
C ALA A 70 -5.09 8.09 22.30
N TYR A 71 -4.25 8.95 21.75
CA TYR A 71 -4.57 10.31 21.36
C TYR A 71 -4.53 10.45 19.85
N PHE A 72 -5.54 11.10 19.31
CA PHE A 72 -5.61 11.43 17.92
C PHE A 72 -4.92 12.79 17.69
N VAL A 73 -3.94 12.86 16.81
CA VAL A 73 -3.12 14.07 16.63
C VAL A 73 -3.65 14.91 15.47
N THR A 74 -3.86 14.29 14.29
CA THR A 74 -4.34 14.95 13.08
C THR A 74 -4.86 13.94 12.06
N THR A 75 -5.66 14.40 11.10
CA THR A 75 -6.16 13.62 9.97
C THR A 75 -5.38 13.91 8.69
N SER A 76 -5.43 12.99 7.72
CA SER A 76 -4.89 13.25 6.37
C SER A 76 -5.57 14.48 5.74
N LYS A 77 -6.86 14.66 5.99
CA LYS A 77 -7.64 15.81 5.50
C LYS A 77 -7.12 17.13 6.06
N GLU A 78 -6.96 17.24 7.38
CA GLU A 78 -6.38 18.44 8.01
C GLU A 78 -5.01 18.78 7.43
N LEU A 79 -4.14 17.78 7.23
CA LEU A 79 -2.81 17.98 6.63
C LEU A 79 -2.88 18.39 5.15
N MET A 80 -3.89 17.93 4.40
CA MET A 80 -4.15 18.40 3.02
C MET A 80 -4.67 19.84 3.03
N ASP A 81 -5.61 20.17 3.90
CA ASP A 81 -6.18 21.53 4.04
C ASP A 81 -5.11 22.54 4.48
N GLU A 82 -4.15 22.13 5.29
CA GLU A 82 -2.97 22.91 5.70
C GLU A 82 -1.87 22.99 4.62
N GLY A 83 -2.03 22.28 3.51
CA GLY A 83 -1.00 22.23 2.46
C GLY A 83 0.27 21.46 2.85
N THR A 84 0.22 20.64 3.89
CA THR A 84 1.34 19.77 4.30
C THR A 84 1.37 18.45 3.49
N LEU A 85 0.22 18.01 2.99
CA LEU A 85 0.06 16.89 2.07
C LEU A 85 -0.56 17.37 0.76
N ALA A 86 -0.24 16.69 -0.34
CA ALA A 86 -0.89 16.89 -1.62
C ALA A 86 -2.35 16.45 -1.57
N ASN A 87 -3.22 17.10 -2.33
CA ASN A 87 -4.61 16.68 -2.47
C ASN A 87 -4.70 15.28 -3.10
N LEU A 88 -5.66 14.48 -2.65
CA LEU A 88 -5.93 13.14 -3.14
C LEU A 88 -7.24 13.12 -3.93
N ASP A 89 -7.15 12.74 -5.21
CA ASP A 89 -8.32 12.35 -5.99
C ASP A 89 -8.38 10.83 -6.11
N ILE A 90 -9.53 10.22 -5.86
CA ILE A 90 -9.70 8.76 -5.90
C ILE A 90 -10.68 8.39 -7.01
N GLN A 91 -10.15 7.74 -8.03
CA GLN A 91 -10.91 7.23 -9.17
C GLN A 91 -11.13 5.73 -9.03
N CYS A 92 -12.37 5.35 -8.75
CA CYS A 92 -12.79 3.96 -8.65
C CYS A 92 -13.18 3.44 -10.03
N LEU A 93 -12.40 2.51 -10.58
CA LEU A 93 -12.60 1.93 -11.91
C LEU A 93 -13.15 0.51 -11.77
N VAL A 94 -14.44 0.33 -12.05
CA VAL A 94 -15.10 -0.99 -11.97
C VAL A 94 -15.16 -1.63 -13.35
N LEU A 95 -14.44 -2.75 -13.52
CA LEU A 95 -14.42 -3.52 -14.76
C LEU A 95 -15.58 -4.50 -14.79
N SER A 96 -16.29 -4.55 -15.92
CA SER A 96 -17.37 -5.49 -16.18
C SER A 96 -16.90 -6.64 -17.07
N TYR A 97 -17.48 -7.82 -16.86
CA TYR A 97 -17.12 -9.07 -17.51
C TYR A 97 -18.34 -9.71 -18.17
N SER A 98 -18.10 -10.63 -19.11
CA SER A 98 -19.19 -11.38 -19.77
C SER A 98 -19.91 -12.30 -18.78
N ASP A 99 -21.14 -12.69 -19.10
CA ASP A 99 -21.92 -13.61 -18.26
C ASP A 99 -21.24 -14.98 -18.11
N GLU A 100 -20.49 -15.43 -19.13
CA GLU A 100 -19.72 -16.66 -19.08
C GLU A 100 -18.58 -16.57 -18.06
N GLU A 101 -17.83 -15.47 -18.07
CA GLU A 101 -16.73 -15.20 -17.13
C GLU A 101 -17.28 -15.08 -15.69
N ARG A 102 -18.35 -14.32 -15.50
CA ARG A 102 -19.02 -14.15 -14.19
C ARG A 102 -19.55 -15.47 -13.64
N LYS A 103 -20.19 -16.30 -14.48
CA LYS A 103 -20.67 -17.63 -14.11
C LYS A 103 -19.53 -18.59 -13.79
N LEU A 104 -18.41 -18.51 -14.49
CA LEU A 104 -17.21 -19.29 -14.24
C LEU A 104 -16.64 -18.96 -12.86
N VAL A 105 -16.37 -17.67 -12.61
CA VAL A 105 -15.73 -17.18 -11.39
C VAL A 105 -16.64 -17.36 -10.17
N SER A 106 -17.97 -17.30 -10.32
CA SER A 106 -18.92 -17.49 -9.21
C SER A 106 -18.81 -18.85 -8.49
N LYS A 107 -18.12 -19.83 -9.08
CA LYS A 107 -17.87 -21.15 -8.49
C LYS A 107 -16.52 -21.26 -7.79
N MET A 108 -15.69 -20.22 -7.91
CA MET A 108 -14.33 -20.17 -7.38
C MET A 108 -14.31 -19.72 -5.91
N LYS A 109 -13.32 -20.24 -5.19
CA LYS A 109 -12.98 -19.70 -3.87
C LYS A 109 -12.14 -18.43 -4.01
N TYR A 110 -12.01 -17.66 -2.95
CA TYR A 110 -11.28 -16.39 -2.93
C TYR A 110 -9.89 -16.44 -3.62
N GLN A 111 -9.08 -17.44 -3.33
CA GLN A 111 -7.75 -17.56 -3.91
C GLN A 111 -7.79 -17.87 -5.42
N GLU A 112 -8.75 -18.65 -5.86
CA GLU A 112 -8.97 -18.98 -7.27
C GLU A 112 -9.49 -17.74 -8.04
N GLU A 113 -10.42 -16.97 -7.44
CA GLU A 113 -10.89 -15.70 -7.98
C GLU A 113 -9.72 -14.71 -8.14
N MET A 114 -8.88 -14.56 -7.10
CA MET A 114 -7.69 -13.71 -7.14
C MET A 114 -6.72 -14.15 -8.25
N ASP A 115 -6.46 -15.43 -8.38
CA ASP A 115 -5.57 -15.98 -9.41
C ASP A 115 -6.14 -15.74 -10.82
N TRP A 116 -7.45 -15.87 -11.00
CA TRP A 116 -8.13 -15.59 -12.25
C TRP A 116 -8.02 -14.11 -12.63
N ILE A 117 -8.31 -13.21 -11.70
CA ILE A 117 -8.26 -11.76 -11.89
C ILE A 117 -6.86 -11.30 -12.32
N VAL A 118 -5.82 -11.69 -11.57
CA VAL A 118 -4.46 -11.20 -11.83
C VAL A 118 -3.84 -11.78 -13.11
N ARG A 119 -4.35 -12.93 -13.60
CA ARG A 119 -3.91 -13.55 -14.85
C ARG A 119 -4.76 -13.14 -16.07
N ASN A 120 -5.87 -12.44 -15.88
CA ASN A 120 -6.76 -12.06 -16.97
C ASN A 120 -6.06 -11.08 -17.91
N GLU A 121 -5.83 -11.51 -19.16
CA GLU A 121 -5.09 -10.74 -20.16
C GLU A 121 -5.80 -9.45 -20.57
N LYS A 122 -7.13 -9.49 -20.70
CA LYS A 122 -7.93 -8.29 -21.05
C LYS A 122 -7.80 -7.23 -19.96
N ARG A 123 -7.86 -7.65 -18.69
CA ARG A 123 -7.67 -6.80 -17.52
C ARG A 123 -6.26 -6.19 -17.49
N ASN A 124 -5.24 -7.00 -17.69
CA ASN A 124 -3.86 -6.52 -17.73
C ASN A 124 -3.61 -5.59 -18.93
N GLY A 125 -4.26 -5.85 -20.06
CA GLY A 125 -4.31 -4.95 -21.21
C GLY A 125 -4.97 -3.62 -20.90
N PHE A 126 -6.07 -3.61 -20.13
CA PHE A 126 -6.71 -2.40 -19.64
C PHE A 126 -5.75 -1.59 -18.74
N ILE A 127 -5.10 -2.24 -17.77
CA ILE A 127 -4.13 -1.58 -16.87
C ILE A 127 -2.98 -0.97 -17.67
N ARG A 128 -2.43 -1.70 -18.64
CA ARG A 128 -1.40 -1.21 -19.56
C ARG A 128 -1.85 0.06 -20.27
N ASN A 129 -3.06 0.06 -20.84
CA ASN A 129 -3.59 1.20 -21.61
C ASN A 129 -3.87 2.39 -20.67
N LEU A 130 -4.41 2.15 -19.48
CA LEU A 130 -4.59 3.17 -18.46
C LEU A 130 -3.25 3.85 -18.14
N VAL A 131 -2.24 3.07 -17.74
CA VAL A 131 -0.91 3.58 -17.36
C VAL A 131 -0.25 4.34 -18.51
N ASN A 132 -0.43 3.87 -19.74
CA ASN A 132 0.09 4.56 -20.92
C ASN A 132 -0.51 5.95 -21.14
N GLY A 133 -1.79 6.12 -20.83
CA GLY A 133 -2.49 7.40 -20.93
C GLY A 133 -2.24 8.38 -19.79
N LEU A 134 -1.55 7.95 -18.70
CA LEU A 134 -1.28 8.81 -17.55
C LEU A 134 0.00 9.62 -17.77
N ASN A 135 -0.06 10.89 -17.42
CA ASN A 135 1.10 11.78 -17.37
C ASN A 135 1.65 11.86 -15.93
N GLY A 136 2.95 12.06 -15.82
CA GLY A 136 3.64 12.14 -14.52
C GLY A 136 4.08 10.78 -13.98
N ASN A 137 4.92 10.82 -12.95
CA ASN A 137 5.41 9.60 -12.32
C ASN A 137 4.27 8.75 -11.78
N THR A 138 4.20 7.52 -12.24
CA THR A 138 3.09 6.59 -11.98
C THR A 138 3.59 5.36 -11.24
N LEU A 139 2.95 5.05 -10.10
CA LEU A 139 3.19 3.85 -9.32
C LEU A 139 2.10 2.82 -9.59
N VAL A 140 2.48 1.62 -10.01
CA VAL A 140 1.57 0.49 -10.26
C VAL A 140 1.81 -0.57 -9.21
N LEU A 141 0.83 -0.80 -8.33
CA LEU A 141 0.97 -1.69 -7.18
C LEU A 141 0.35 -3.06 -7.43
N PHE A 142 1.15 -4.10 -7.22
CA PHE A 142 0.73 -5.49 -7.37
C PHE A 142 0.94 -6.32 -6.09
N GLN A 143 0.22 -7.45 -6.00
CA GLN A 143 0.29 -8.39 -4.86
C GLN A 143 1.26 -9.56 -5.12
N TYR A 144 1.20 -10.18 -6.29
CA TYR A 144 1.92 -11.42 -6.63
C TYR A 144 3.04 -11.16 -7.63
N VAL A 145 4.28 -11.42 -7.25
CA VAL A 145 5.46 -11.12 -8.07
C VAL A 145 5.41 -11.88 -9.39
N GLU A 146 5.38 -13.21 -9.34
CA GLU A 146 5.49 -14.06 -10.54
C GLU A 146 4.19 -14.11 -11.37
N LYS A 147 3.03 -14.13 -10.69
CA LYS A 147 1.74 -14.30 -11.37
C LYS A 147 1.19 -13.02 -11.99
N HIS A 148 1.60 -11.86 -11.50
CA HIS A 148 1.05 -10.57 -11.91
C HIS A 148 2.12 -9.50 -12.16
N GLY A 149 3.01 -9.27 -11.19
CA GLY A 149 4.00 -8.19 -11.26
C GLY A 149 4.92 -8.28 -12.48
N ARG A 150 5.54 -9.45 -12.69
CA ARG A 150 6.42 -9.67 -13.86
C ARG A 150 5.67 -9.58 -15.19
N PRO A 151 4.52 -10.26 -15.41
CA PRO A 151 3.74 -10.11 -16.63
C PRO A 151 3.33 -8.65 -16.90
N LEU A 152 2.88 -7.94 -15.88
CA LEU A 152 2.46 -6.55 -16.02
C LEU A 152 3.65 -5.63 -16.34
N TYR A 153 4.80 -5.85 -15.68
CA TYR A 153 6.04 -5.13 -16.00
C TYR A 153 6.48 -5.38 -17.46
N SER A 154 6.46 -6.62 -17.95
CA SER A 154 6.81 -6.93 -19.33
C SER A 154 5.89 -6.20 -20.31
N LEU A 155 4.57 -6.22 -20.07
CA LEU A 155 3.60 -5.52 -20.92
C LEU A 155 3.83 -4.00 -20.98
N LEU A 156 4.18 -3.39 -19.83
CA LEU A 156 4.44 -1.96 -19.73
C LEU A 156 5.81 -1.58 -20.33
N SER A 157 6.85 -2.34 -20.02
CA SER A 157 8.20 -2.07 -20.52
C SER A 157 8.30 -2.23 -22.05
N GLU A 158 7.64 -3.26 -22.61
CA GLU A 158 7.57 -3.45 -24.06
C GLU A 158 6.84 -2.33 -24.78
N LEU A 159 5.78 -1.81 -24.16
CA LEU A 159 5.03 -0.68 -24.70
C LEU A 159 5.89 0.59 -24.70
N MET A 160 6.55 0.89 -23.59
CA MET A 160 7.39 2.07 -23.44
C MET A 160 8.66 2.02 -24.29
N ALA A 161 9.21 0.82 -24.53
CA ALA A 161 10.35 0.65 -25.45
C ALA A 161 9.99 0.94 -26.91
N LYS A 162 8.70 0.87 -27.27
CA LYS A 162 8.20 1.20 -28.62
C LYS A 162 7.77 2.67 -28.75
N ASP A 163 7.63 3.37 -27.63
CA ASP A 163 7.22 4.76 -27.60
C ASP A 163 8.45 5.67 -27.81
N THR A 164 8.24 6.79 -28.49
CA THR A 164 9.27 7.81 -28.74
C THR A 164 9.52 8.72 -27.51
N THR A 165 8.78 8.53 -26.43
CA THR A 165 8.77 9.41 -25.25
C THR A 165 9.91 9.16 -24.25
N ASP A 166 10.78 8.17 -24.46
CA ASP A 166 11.86 7.74 -23.55
C ASP A 166 11.38 7.53 -22.09
N ARG A 167 10.12 7.08 -21.93
CA ARG A 167 9.49 6.84 -20.64
C ARG A 167 10.10 5.62 -19.95
N LYS A 168 10.71 5.82 -18.79
CA LYS A 168 11.38 4.75 -18.04
C LYS A 168 10.40 3.91 -17.25
N CYS A 169 10.60 2.58 -17.24
CA CYS A 169 9.81 1.62 -16.47
C CYS A 169 10.71 0.81 -15.54
N PHE A 170 10.37 0.79 -14.25
CA PHE A 170 11.14 0.12 -13.19
C PHE A 170 10.31 -0.98 -12.55
N PHE A 171 10.98 -2.08 -12.14
CA PHE A 171 10.36 -3.18 -11.41
C PHE A 171 10.98 -3.35 -10.03
N VAL A 172 10.16 -3.27 -8.98
CA VAL A 172 10.63 -3.30 -7.58
C VAL A 172 9.76 -4.22 -6.73
N PHE A 173 10.40 -5.17 -6.05
CA PHE A 173 9.72 -6.12 -5.17
C PHE A 173 10.61 -6.50 -3.98
N GLY A 174 10.13 -7.35 -3.06
CA GLY A 174 10.86 -7.72 -1.83
C GLY A 174 12.22 -8.36 -2.05
N GLY A 175 12.45 -8.99 -3.23
CA GLY A 175 13.74 -9.52 -3.62
C GLY A 175 14.71 -8.52 -4.27
N THR A 176 14.28 -7.28 -4.53
CA THR A 176 15.17 -6.22 -5.02
C THR A 176 16.08 -5.75 -3.91
N ASP A 177 17.38 -5.66 -4.18
CA ASP A 177 18.37 -5.18 -3.21
C ASP A 177 18.03 -3.75 -2.72
N ALA A 178 18.42 -3.43 -1.49
CA ALA A 178 18.16 -2.12 -0.90
C ALA A 178 18.84 -0.98 -1.65
N LEU A 179 20.06 -1.19 -2.14
CA LEU A 179 20.81 -0.21 -2.94
C LEU A 179 20.14 0.03 -4.30
N ASP A 180 19.62 -1.02 -4.94
CA ASP A 180 18.95 -0.88 -6.22
C ASP A 180 17.59 -0.18 -6.05
N ARG A 181 16.87 -0.43 -4.96
CA ARG A 181 15.66 0.33 -4.62
C ARG A 181 15.93 1.83 -4.43
N GLU A 182 17.04 2.15 -3.78
CA GLU A 182 17.45 3.55 -3.59
C GLU A 182 17.84 4.22 -4.91
N LYS A 183 18.58 3.53 -5.79
CA LYS A 183 18.87 4.04 -7.15
C LYS A 183 17.61 4.31 -7.95
N VAL A 184 16.63 3.39 -7.93
CA VAL A 184 15.34 3.62 -8.59
C VAL A 184 14.66 4.86 -8.03
N ARG A 185 14.64 5.04 -6.71
CA ARG A 185 14.10 6.23 -6.06
C ARG A 185 14.79 7.51 -6.56
N GLU A 186 16.11 7.56 -6.54
CA GLU A 186 16.90 8.71 -6.99
C GLU A 186 16.63 9.07 -8.46
N ILE A 187 16.56 8.06 -9.34
CA ILE A 187 16.24 8.28 -10.76
C ILE A 187 14.82 8.85 -10.88
N VAL A 188 13.84 8.26 -10.24
CA VAL A 188 12.44 8.70 -10.34
C VAL A 188 12.22 10.10 -9.79
N GLU A 189 12.99 10.53 -8.78
CA GLU A 189 12.94 11.92 -8.25
C GLU A 189 13.41 12.96 -9.30
N THR A 190 14.22 12.55 -10.27
CA THR A 190 14.65 13.41 -11.38
C THR A 190 13.78 13.30 -12.63
N GLU A 191 13.05 12.18 -12.78
CA GLU A 191 12.14 11.94 -13.90
C GLU A 191 10.80 12.65 -13.71
N GLN A 192 10.18 13.00 -14.84
CA GLN A 192 8.86 13.64 -14.85
C GLN A 192 7.73 12.69 -15.25
N ASN A 193 8.06 11.56 -15.87
CA ASN A 193 7.06 10.63 -16.42
C ASN A 193 7.50 9.16 -16.34
N ALA A 194 8.10 8.74 -15.23
CA ALA A 194 8.50 7.36 -15.01
C ALA A 194 7.34 6.47 -14.54
N VAL A 195 7.44 5.17 -14.80
CA VAL A 195 6.53 4.15 -14.27
C VAL A 195 7.29 3.21 -13.34
N ILE A 196 6.73 2.97 -12.16
CA ILE A 196 7.28 2.04 -11.18
C ILE A 196 6.24 0.94 -10.94
N VAL A 197 6.58 -0.29 -11.32
CA VAL A 197 5.77 -1.47 -11.03
C VAL A 197 6.31 -2.09 -9.74
N ALA A 198 5.59 -1.95 -8.63
CA ALA A 198 6.09 -2.32 -7.31
C ALA A 198 5.13 -3.25 -6.54
N SER A 199 5.68 -4.12 -5.69
CA SER A 199 4.83 -4.89 -4.79
C SER A 199 4.32 -4.02 -3.63
N PHE A 200 3.05 -4.21 -3.20
CA PHE A 200 2.47 -3.49 -2.05
C PHE A 200 3.38 -3.55 -0.81
N GLY A 201 3.95 -4.73 -0.51
CA GLY A 201 4.80 -4.89 0.67
C GLY A 201 6.07 -4.05 0.61
N THR A 202 6.72 -4.02 -0.54
CA THR A 202 7.97 -3.26 -0.72
C THR A 202 7.73 -1.75 -0.69
N PHE A 203 6.64 -1.30 -1.31
CA PHE A 203 6.33 0.13 -1.34
C PHE A 203 5.88 0.64 0.04
N SER A 204 5.06 -0.12 0.77
CA SER A 204 4.59 0.28 2.10
C SER A 204 5.70 0.37 3.15
N THR A 205 6.84 -0.30 2.96
CA THR A 205 7.91 -0.37 3.97
C THR A 205 9.22 0.31 3.61
N GLY A 206 9.47 0.70 2.35
CA GLY A 206 10.84 1.05 1.97
C GLY A 206 11.05 2.11 0.88
N ILE A 207 10.05 2.50 0.11
CA ILE A 207 10.25 3.46 -0.98
C ILE A 207 9.50 4.76 -0.67
N ASN A 208 10.22 5.88 -0.70
CA ASN A 208 9.66 7.20 -0.51
C ASN A 208 9.92 8.06 -1.77
N ILE A 209 8.92 8.22 -2.61
CA ILE A 209 9.01 9.04 -3.84
C ILE A 209 8.12 10.26 -3.65
N LYS A 210 8.72 11.44 -3.61
CA LYS A 210 8.00 12.71 -3.42
C LYS A 210 7.25 13.14 -4.70
N ARG A 211 7.85 12.91 -5.87
CA ARG A 211 7.28 13.32 -7.18
C ARG A 211 6.37 12.23 -7.78
N LEU A 212 5.48 11.65 -6.99
CA LEU A 212 4.53 10.64 -7.43
C LEU A 212 3.19 11.33 -7.74
N HIS A 213 2.69 11.22 -8.97
CA HIS A 213 1.47 11.87 -9.44
C HIS A 213 0.29 10.90 -9.50
N ASN A 214 0.55 9.64 -9.87
CA ASN A 214 -0.47 8.63 -10.02
C ASN A 214 -0.13 7.37 -9.24
N ILE A 215 -1.14 6.79 -8.61
CA ILE A 215 -1.07 5.48 -7.95
C ILE A 215 -2.13 4.58 -8.57
N VAL A 216 -1.75 3.40 -9.05
CA VAL A 216 -2.65 2.42 -9.65
C VAL A 216 -2.65 1.15 -8.80
N PHE A 217 -3.77 0.83 -8.19
CA PHE A 217 -3.97 -0.45 -7.50
C PHE A 217 -4.31 -1.52 -8.54
N ALA A 218 -3.27 -2.13 -9.10
CA ALA A 218 -3.39 -3.16 -10.15
C ALA A 218 -3.91 -4.49 -9.62
N SER A 219 -3.61 -4.85 -8.38
CA SER A 219 -4.18 -6.04 -7.72
C SER A 219 -5.23 -5.66 -6.70
N PRO A 220 -6.34 -6.42 -6.60
CA PRO A 220 -7.28 -6.28 -5.48
C PRO A 220 -6.55 -6.44 -4.15
N SER A 221 -6.84 -5.59 -3.18
CA SER A 221 -6.24 -5.65 -1.84
C SER A 221 -7.33 -5.57 -0.76
N LYS A 222 -7.27 -6.47 0.22
CA LYS A 222 -8.12 -6.44 1.40
C LYS A 222 -7.54 -5.59 2.54
N SER A 223 -6.23 -5.39 2.57
CA SER A 223 -5.54 -4.76 3.70
C SER A 223 -5.73 -3.24 3.70
N ARG A 224 -6.63 -2.73 4.55
CA ARG A 224 -6.84 -1.29 4.80
C ARG A 224 -5.52 -0.59 5.15
N ILE A 225 -4.76 -1.12 6.09
CA ILE A 225 -3.48 -0.52 6.54
C ILE A 225 -2.51 -0.36 5.38
N ARG A 226 -2.33 -1.42 4.59
CA ARG A 226 -1.40 -1.41 3.45
C ARG A 226 -1.82 -0.39 2.38
N ASN A 227 -3.12 -0.29 2.13
CA ASN A 227 -3.65 0.66 1.16
C ASN A 227 -3.44 2.11 1.65
N LEU A 228 -3.78 2.41 2.90
CA LEU A 228 -3.59 3.74 3.49
C LEU A 228 -2.10 4.13 3.58
N GLN A 229 -1.21 3.21 3.95
CA GLN A 229 0.23 3.48 3.95
C GLN A 229 0.77 3.77 2.54
N SER A 230 0.27 3.07 1.52
CA SER A 230 0.65 3.32 0.13
C SER A 230 0.16 4.69 -0.36
N ILE A 231 -1.07 5.05 -0.04
CA ILE A 231 -1.65 6.36 -0.34
C ILE A 231 -0.86 7.46 0.39
N GLY A 232 -0.67 7.36 1.70
CA GLY A 232 0.03 8.35 2.52
C GLY A 232 1.45 8.66 2.03
N ARG A 233 2.16 7.66 1.50
CA ARG A 233 3.48 7.88 0.88
C ARG A 233 3.37 8.64 -0.45
N GLY A 234 2.32 8.40 -1.21
CA GLY A 234 2.02 9.13 -2.44
C GLY A 234 1.64 10.58 -2.19
N LEU A 235 1.06 10.91 -1.04
CA LEU A 235 0.61 12.26 -0.71
C LEU A 235 1.72 13.24 -0.30
N ARG A 236 2.94 12.76 -0.08
CA ARG A 236 4.06 13.64 0.28
C ARG A 236 4.29 14.70 -0.80
N ILE A 237 4.39 15.94 -0.37
CA ILE A 237 4.62 17.08 -1.26
C ILE A 237 6.02 16.97 -1.86
N GLY A 238 6.08 17.19 -3.17
CA GLY A 238 7.29 17.38 -3.95
C GLY A 238 7.18 18.68 -4.75
N GLU A 239 8.29 19.16 -5.26
CA GLU A 239 8.32 20.37 -6.07
C GLU A 239 7.42 20.24 -7.31
N GLY A 240 6.47 21.16 -7.49
CA GLY A 240 5.50 21.15 -8.59
C GLY A 240 4.37 20.10 -8.49
N LYS A 241 4.14 19.53 -7.30
CA LYS A 241 3.11 18.52 -7.08
C LYS A 241 2.06 19.02 -6.08
N GLU A 242 0.87 19.32 -6.56
CA GLU A 242 -0.27 19.75 -5.75
C GLU A 242 -1.29 18.64 -5.56
N ASN A 243 -1.41 17.70 -6.51
CA ASN A 243 -2.41 16.67 -6.53
C ASN A 243 -1.82 15.28 -6.81
N VAL A 244 -2.45 14.25 -6.25
CA VAL A 244 -2.19 12.84 -6.54
C VAL A 244 -3.50 12.17 -6.92
N VAL A 245 -3.48 11.34 -7.95
CA VAL A 245 -4.64 10.54 -8.36
C VAL A 245 -4.41 9.08 -8.02
N LEU A 246 -5.32 8.51 -7.26
CA LEU A 246 -5.39 7.06 -7.01
C LEU A 246 -6.41 6.42 -7.96
N TYR A 247 -5.98 5.47 -8.75
CA TYR A 247 -6.83 4.60 -9.57
C TYR A 247 -7.01 3.26 -8.85
N ASP A 248 -8.16 3.06 -8.23
CA ASP A 248 -8.50 1.79 -7.58
C ASP A 248 -9.33 0.92 -8.52
N ILE A 249 -8.72 -0.14 -9.06
CA ILE A 249 -9.34 -1.03 -10.03
C ILE A 249 -10.06 -2.17 -9.30
N ALA A 250 -11.36 -2.25 -9.52
CA ALA A 250 -12.23 -3.30 -9.02
C ALA A 250 -12.79 -4.14 -10.17
N ASP A 251 -13.18 -5.35 -9.85
CA ASP A 251 -13.64 -6.35 -10.82
C ASP A 251 -15.05 -6.81 -10.45
N ASP A 252 -16.08 -6.40 -11.21
CA ASP A 252 -17.45 -6.86 -11.03
C ASP A 252 -17.66 -8.21 -11.74
N LEU A 253 -17.41 -9.26 -10.98
CA LEU A 253 -17.62 -10.64 -11.35
C LEU A 253 -18.86 -11.22 -10.65
N SER A 254 -19.76 -10.36 -10.17
CA SER A 254 -20.99 -10.74 -9.49
C SER A 254 -21.87 -11.60 -10.39
N TRP A 255 -22.41 -12.68 -9.83
CA TRP A 255 -23.32 -13.56 -10.55
C TRP A 255 -24.66 -13.69 -9.81
N LYS A 256 -25.75 -13.40 -10.49
CA LYS A 256 -27.11 -13.32 -9.92
C LYS A 256 -27.14 -12.33 -8.74
N LYS A 257 -27.43 -12.80 -7.53
CA LYS A 257 -27.51 -11.98 -6.30
C LYS A 257 -26.21 -12.01 -5.48
N ASN A 258 -25.18 -12.75 -5.92
CA ASN A 258 -23.96 -12.93 -5.17
C ASN A 258 -22.86 -12.03 -5.72
N MET A 259 -22.37 -11.13 -4.86
CA MET A 259 -21.19 -10.34 -5.14
C MET A 259 -19.93 -11.21 -4.99
N ASN A 260 -18.94 -11.02 -5.85
CA ASN A 260 -17.68 -11.73 -5.74
C ASN A 260 -16.81 -11.18 -4.60
N TYR A 261 -15.83 -11.97 -4.17
CA TYR A 261 -15.02 -11.65 -2.97
C TYR A 261 -14.25 -10.35 -3.09
N THR A 262 -13.60 -10.11 -4.22
CA THR A 262 -12.76 -8.92 -4.42
C THR A 262 -13.59 -7.64 -4.55
N LEU A 263 -14.81 -7.73 -5.07
CA LEU A 263 -15.74 -6.60 -5.12
C LEU A 263 -16.26 -6.26 -3.71
N ASN A 264 -16.52 -7.26 -2.86
CA ASN A 264 -16.85 -7.03 -1.44
C ASN A 264 -15.71 -6.26 -0.73
N HIS A 265 -14.46 -6.68 -0.95
CA HIS A 265 -13.31 -5.96 -0.38
C HIS A 265 -13.15 -4.54 -0.94
N PHE A 266 -13.54 -4.31 -2.19
CA PHE A 266 -13.57 -2.97 -2.77
C PHE A 266 -14.61 -2.08 -2.08
N SER A 267 -15.81 -2.60 -1.79
CA SER A 267 -16.82 -1.87 -1.02
C SER A 267 -16.32 -1.46 0.38
N GLU A 268 -15.55 -2.34 1.04
CA GLU A 268 -14.89 -2.00 2.32
C GLU A 268 -13.84 -0.88 2.13
N ARG A 269 -13.10 -0.84 1.00
CA ARG A 269 -12.15 0.24 0.70
C ARG A 269 -12.84 1.58 0.49
N ILE A 270 -13.95 1.62 -0.24
CA ILE A 270 -14.75 2.85 -0.42
C ILE A 270 -15.14 3.45 0.93
N ASN A 271 -15.61 2.63 1.87
CA ASN A 271 -15.93 3.09 3.23
C ASN A 271 -14.71 3.65 3.97
N THR A 272 -13.51 3.16 3.66
CA THR A 272 -12.25 3.69 4.21
C THR A 272 -11.93 5.04 3.59
N TYR A 273 -12.04 5.16 2.27
CA TYR A 273 -11.78 6.42 1.55
C TYR A 273 -12.69 7.55 2.03
N SER A 274 -13.97 7.26 2.28
CA SER A 274 -14.92 8.25 2.82
C SER A 274 -14.61 8.74 4.24
N LYS A 275 -13.76 8.02 4.99
CA LYS A 275 -13.33 8.43 6.34
C LYS A 275 -12.04 9.25 6.33
N GLU A 276 -11.23 9.13 5.27
CA GLU A 276 -9.95 9.81 5.12
C GLU A 276 -10.07 11.12 4.30
N ASN A 277 -11.18 11.30 3.59
CA ASN A 277 -11.60 12.51 2.89
C ASN A 277 -12.70 13.20 3.71
#